data_f42bcbedeb0c49d072151b94c8de4386
#
_entry.id   f42bcbedeb0c49d072151b94c8de4386
#
_cell.length_a   1.000
_cell.length_b   1.000
_cell.length_c   1.000
_cell.angle_alpha   90.00
_cell.angle_beta   90.00
_cell.angle_gamma   90.00
#
_symmetry.space_group_name_H-M   'P 1'
#
loop_
_entity.id
_entity.type
_entity.pdbx_description
1 polymer ?
#
loop_
_entity_poly.entity_id
_entity_poly.type
_entity_poly.pdbx_seq_one_letter_code
_entity_poly.pdbx_strand_id
1 'polypeptide(L)'
;EGIKSNDEYSLTDALECMIKSGASFTSFKVQNWFDCGRKSTLLESNATLLKKFGGVISEEHSFENTIIIPPVSIAPGCDIRNSIIGPNVAIGEQTFLNYSIVKDSIIGSFSKLYDVVLNDSLIGSDTEIKGETRTLNIGDNTEIDLG
;
A
#
# COMPACT_ATOMS: atom_id res chain seq x y z
N GLU A 1 8.92 11.60 -36.69
CA GLU A 1 8.80 10.11 -36.73
C GLU A 1 9.47 9.57 -35.47
N GLY A 2 8.68 8.96 -34.58
CA GLY A 2 9.19 8.41 -33.34
C GLY A 2 9.92 7.07 -33.59
N ILE A 3 11.12 6.92 -33.02
CA ILE A 3 11.87 5.65 -33.04
C ILE A 3 11.14 4.72 -32.08
N LYS A 4 10.65 3.58 -32.60
CA LYS A 4 10.04 2.52 -31.80
C LYS A 4 11.01 1.35 -31.69
N SER A 5 11.23 0.84 -30.46
CA SER A 5 11.88 -0.44 -30.22
C SER A 5 10.81 -1.40 -29.70
N ASN A 6 10.61 -2.55 -30.36
CA ASN A 6 9.58 -3.55 -30.05
C ASN A 6 8.13 -2.98 -29.96
N ASP A 7 7.75 -2.09 -30.89
CA ASP A 7 6.44 -1.44 -30.98
C ASP A 7 6.09 -0.47 -29.82
N GLU A 8 7.01 -0.22 -28.89
CA GLU A 8 6.87 0.74 -27.80
C GLU A 8 7.86 1.91 -27.94
N TYR A 9 7.46 3.09 -27.46
CA TYR A 9 8.35 4.24 -27.37
C TYR A 9 9.27 4.11 -26.16
N SER A 10 10.57 3.97 -26.41
CA SER A 10 11.59 3.88 -25.35
C SER A 10 12.09 5.28 -24.97
N LEU A 11 12.07 5.60 -23.67
CA LEU A 11 12.68 6.83 -23.16
C LEU A 11 14.20 6.87 -23.45
N THR A 12 14.87 5.73 -23.38
CA THR A 12 16.31 5.61 -23.65
C THR A 12 16.64 5.99 -25.08
N ASP A 13 15.84 5.50 -26.07
CA ASP A 13 16.01 5.84 -27.47
C ASP A 13 15.76 7.33 -27.74
N ALA A 14 14.76 7.91 -27.05
CA ALA A 14 14.48 9.32 -27.13
C ALA A 14 15.66 10.19 -26.61
N LEU A 15 16.23 9.80 -25.46
CA LEU A 15 17.41 10.47 -24.88
C LEU A 15 18.63 10.35 -25.82
N GLU A 16 18.86 9.16 -26.41
CA GLU A 16 19.93 8.96 -27.37
C GLU A 16 19.78 9.86 -28.61
N CYS A 17 18.57 9.96 -29.14
CA CYS A 17 18.25 10.86 -30.25
C CYS A 17 18.51 12.32 -29.92
N MET A 18 18.14 12.77 -28.71
CA MET A 18 18.40 14.12 -28.23
C MET A 18 19.90 14.40 -28.09
N ILE A 19 20.69 13.46 -27.56
CA ILE A 19 22.14 13.57 -27.47
C ILE A 19 22.77 13.70 -28.87
N LYS A 20 22.36 12.85 -29.81
CA LYS A 20 22.81 12.94 -31.20
C LYS A 20 22.45 14.26 -31.89
N SER A 21 21.37 14.90 -31.46
CA SER A 21 20.93 16.22 -31.92
C SER A 21 21.63 17.39 -31.23
N GLY A 22 22.61 17.11 -30.34
CA GLY A 22 23.42 18.13 -29.66
C GLY A 22 22.84 18.64 -28.35
N ALA A 23 21.81 18.00 -27.78
CA ALA A 23 21.30 18.35 -26.47
C ALA A 23 22.32 18.01 -25.37
N SER A 24 22.50 18.93 -24.42
CA SER A 24 23.36 18.72 -23.26
C SER A 24 22.57 18.10 -22.12
N PHE A 25 23.13 17.06 -21.51
CA PHE A 25 22.58 16.38 -20.34
C PHE A 25 23.53 16.49 -19.17
N THR A 26 22.96 16.59 -17.99
CA THR A 26 23.69 16.41 -16.73
C THR A 26 23.06 15.31 -15.92
N SER A 27 23.86 14.63 -15.12
CA SER A 27 23.38 13.56 -14.24
C SER A 27 23.73 13.89 -12.79
N PHE A 28 22.93 13.37 -11.88
CA PHE A 28 23.21 13.42 -10.46
C PHE A 28 22.92 12.04 -9.83
N LYS A 29 23.66 11.76 -8.74
CA LYS A 29 23.50 10.50 -8.02
C LYS A 29 22.29 10.58 -7.09
N VAL A 30 21.37 9.64 -7.23
CA VAL A 30 20.27 9.43 -6.27
C VAL A 30 20.66 8.37 -5.24
N GLN A 31 20.27 8.56 -3.98
CA GLN A 31 20.57 7.60 -2.91
C GLN A 31 19.55 6.47 -2.83
N ASN A 32 18.28 6.79 -3.13
CA ASN A 32 17.19 5.81 -3.13
C ASN A 32 16.41 5.95 -4.43
N TRP A 33 16.22 4.84 -5.10
CA TRP A 33 15.38 4.74 -6.29
C TRP A 33 14.47 3.53 -6.13
N PHE A 34 13.17 3.72 -6.32
CA PHE A 34 12.18 2.67 -6.18
C PHE A 34 11.43 2.49 -7.49
N ASP A 35 11.42 1.25 -8.01
CA ASP A 35 10.57 0.87 -9.13
C ASP A 35 9.23 0.40 -8.57
N CYS A 36 8.22 1.25 -8.66
CA CYS A 36 6.87 0.96 -8.16
C CYS A 36 5.98 0.20 -9.16
N GLY A 37 6.56 -0.44 -10.17
CA GLY A 37 5.83 -1.19 -11.20
C GLY A 37 5.26 -2.54 -10.72
N ARG A 38 5.63 -3.01 -9.53
CA ARG A 38 5.16 -4.27 -8.97
C ARG A 38 4.63 -4.07 -7.55
N LYS A 39 3.66 -4.93 -7.15
CA LYS A 39 3.10 -4.89 -5.78
C LYS A 39 4.19 -4.94 -4.70
N SER A 40 5.11 -5.89 -4.81
CA SER A 40 6.17 -6.08 -3.82
C SER A 40 7.07 -4.85 -3.65
N THR A 41 7.52 -4.27 -4.77
CA THR A 41 8.38 -3.08 -4.72
C THR A 41 7.63 -1.83 -4.26
N LEU A 42 6.33 -1.72 -4.53
CA LEU A 42 5.49 -0.66 -4.01
C LEU A 42 5.33 -0.76 -2.49
N LEU A 43 5.07 -1.95 -1.95
CA LEU A 43 4.96 -2.19 -0.50
C LEU A 43 6.30 -1.97 0.22
N GLU A 44 7.40 -2.41 -0.37
CA GLU A 44 8.75 -2.15 0.15
C GLU A 44 9.08 -0.66 0.19
N SER A 45 8.73 0.06 -0.87
CA SER A 45 8.87 1.52 -0.95
C SER A 45 8.08 2.22 0.14
N ASN A 46 6.81 1.83 0.33
CA ASN A 46 5.95 2.34 1.39
C ASN A 46 6.57 2.12 2.78
N ALA A 47 6.98 0.89 3.08
CA ALA A 47 7.59 0.56 4.37
C ALA A 47 8.90 1.36 4.61
N THR A 48 9.72 1.55 3.58
CA THR A 48 10.95 2.33 3.66
C THR A 48 10.67 3.81 3.91
N LEU A 49 9.70 4.39 3.19
CA LEU A 49 9.31 5.79 3.36
C LEU A 49 8.69 6.04 4.74
N LEU A 50 7.81 5.16 5.20
CA LEU A 50 7.21 5.24 6.53
C LEU A 50 8.28 5.18 7.64
N LYS A 51 9.25 4.28 7.54
CA LYS A 51 10.37 4.19 8.49
C LYS A 51 11.24 5.44 8.48
N LYS A 52 11.49 6.00 7.29
CA LYS A 52 12.37 7.17 7.13
C LYS A 52 11.72 8.46 7.63
N PHE A 53 10.43 8.63 7.39
CA PHE A 53 9.71 9.87 7.69
C PHE A 53 8.77 9.77 8.89
N GLY A 54 8.62 8.59 9.49
CA GLY A 54 7.84 8.36 10.71
C GLY A 54 6.36 8.10 10.51
N GLY A 55 5.86 8.16 9.28
CA GLY A 55 4.42 8.14 9.01
C GLY A 55 3.70 9.41 9.50
N VAL A 56 2.46 9.60 9.09
CA VAL A 56 1.61 10.72 9.51
C VAL A 56 0.20 10.20 9.77
N ILE A 57 -0.35 10.52 10.93
CA ILE A 57 -1.76 10.29 11.23
C ILE A 57 -2.43 11.66 11.21
N SER A 58 -3.42 11.85 10.32
CA SER A 58 -4.21 13.07 10.27
C SER A 58 -4.97 13.28 11.57
N GLU A 59 -5.19 14.53 11.98
CA GLU A 59 -6.03 14.86 13.11
C GLU A 59 -7.53 14.59 12.83
N GLU A 60 -7.93 14.58 11.57
CA GLU A 60 -9.28 14.26 11.13
C GLU A 60 -9.47 12.75 10.99
N HIS A 61 -9.62 12.07 12.11
CA HIS A 61 -9.90 10.64 12.16
C HIS A 61 -10.83 10.28 13.32
N SER A 62 -11.45 9.10 13.23
CA SER A 62 -12.19 8.48 14.33
C SER A 62 -11.61 7.10 14.62
N PHE A 63 -11.07 6.92 15.82
CA PHE A 63 -10.58 5.61 16.28
C PHE A 63 -11.39 5.16 17.49
N GLU A 64 -11.98 3.99 17.38
CA GLU A 64 -12.70 3.34 18.45
C GLU A 64 -12.11 1.94 18.69
N ASN A 65 -11.67 1.65 19.90
CA ASN A 65 -11.14 0.35 20.29
C ASN A 65 -10.08 -0.18 19.29
N THR A 66 -9.15 0.69 18.85
CA THR A 66 -8.18 0.42 17.80
C THR A 66 -6.76 0.51 18.32
N ILE A 67 -5.91 -0.43 17.90
CA ILE A 67 -4.47 -0.46 18.21
C ILE A 67 -3.69 -0.05 16.97
N ILE A 68 -2.87 1.00 17.12
CA ILE A 68 -1.96 1.46 16.06
C ILE A 68 -0.54 1.04 16.39
N ILE A 69 0.11 0.32 15.48
CA ILE A 69 1.50 -0.12 15.57
C ILE A 69 2.35 0.63 14.54
N PRO A 70 3.15 1.61 14.96
CA PRO A 70 3.97 2.39 14.01
C PRO A 70 5.03 1.54 13.28
N PRO A 71 5.52 2.01 12.11
CA PRO A 71 5.14 3.24 11.42
C PRO A 71 3.88 3.06 10.56
N VAL A 72 2.99 4.03 10.61
CA VAL A 72 1.76 4.06 9.81
C VAL A 72 1.49 5.47 9.26
N SER A 73 0.78 5.54 8.14
CA SER A 73 0.23 6.80 7.62
C SER A 73 -1.26 6.64 7.42
N ILE A 74 -2.06 7.53 8.00
CA ILE A 74 -3.52 7.51 7.93
C ILE A 74 -3.99 8.88 7.49
N ALA A 75 -4.63 8.93 6.33
CA ALA A 75 -5.13 10.15 5.70
C ALA A 75 -6.41 10.67 6.40
N PRO A 76 -6.85 11.91 6.08
CA PRO A 76 -8.02 12.51 6.71
C PRO A 76 -9.32 11.72 6.51
N GLY A 77 -10.23 11.85 7.44
CA GLY A 77 -11.59 11.33 7.37
C GLY A 77 -11.72 9.82 7.52
N CYS A 78 -10.65 9.14 7.97
CA CYS A 78 -10.72 7.71 8.24
C CYS A 78 -11.49 7.41 9.53
N ASP A 79 -12.31 6.35 9.49
CA ASP A 79 -13.04 5.81 10.63
C ASP A 79 -12.60 4.34 10.85
N ILE A 80 -11.88 4.08 11.93
CA ILE A 80 -11.25 2.78 12.19
C ILE A 80 -11.69 2.27 13.56
N ARG A 81 -12.37 1.12 13.56
CA ARG A 81 -12.97 0.55 14.77
C ARG A 81 -12.56 -0.89 15.00
N ASN A 82 -12.41 -1.28 16.27
CA ASN A 82 -12.16 -2.65 16.69
C ASN A 82 -11.03 -3.34 15.88
N SER A 83 -9.97 -2.61 15.57
CA SER A 83 -8.98 -3.03 14.57
C SER A 83 -7.55 -2.89 15.07
N ILE A 84 -6.62 -3.61 14.42
CA ILE A 84 -5.19 -3.50 14.65
C ILE A 84 -4.54 -3.07 13.32
N ILE A 85 -3.87 -1.91 13.33
CA ILE A 85 -3.27 -1.32 12.13
C ILE A 85 -1.77 -1.16 12.31
N GLY A 86 -1.01 -1.72 11.41
CA GLY A 86 0.46 -1.62 11.39
C GLY A 86 1.18 -2.93 11.72
N PRO A 87 2.51 -2.92 11.64
CA PRO A 87 3.32 -1.82 11.13
C PRO A 87 3.30 -1.69 9.59
N ASN A 88 3.94 -0.63 9.08
CA ASN A 88 4.15 -0.37 7.65
C ASN A 88 2.86 -0.26 6.82
N VAL A 89 1.83 0.35 7.38
CA VAL A 89 0.52 0.52 6.74
C VAL A 89 0.31 1.96 6.30
N ALA A 90 -0.18 2.15 5.08
CA ALA A 90 -0.69 3.43 4.59
C ALA A 90 -2.18 3.29 4.26
N ILE A 91 -3.01 4.21 4.76
CA ILE A 91 -4.46 4.23 4.55
C ILE A 91 -4.84 5.56 3.91
N GLY A 92 -5.52 5.49 2.77
CA GLY A 92 -6.06 6.62 2.03
C GLY A 92 -7.26 7.26 2.74
N GLU A 93 -7.59 8.47 2.31
CA GLU A 93 -8.63 9.30 2.90
C GLU A 93 -10.02 8.64 2.87
N GLN A 94 -10.90 9.04 3.82
CA GLN A 94 -12.29 8.62 3.88
C GLN A 94 -12.48 7.08 3.89
N THR A 95 -11.50 6.35 4.42
CA THR A 95 -11.51 4.89 4.48
C THR A 95 -12.11 4.40 5.80
N PHE A 96 -12.97 3.39 5.71
CA PHE A 96 -13.60 2.74 6.85
C PHE A 96 -13.03 1.35 7.08
N LEU A 97 -12.61 1.05 8.32
CA LEU A 97 -12.21 -0.29 8.75
C LEU A 97 -12.95 -0.69 10.03
N ASN A 98 -13.42 -1.94 10.07
CA ASN A 98 -14.03 -2.49 11.27
C ASN A 98 -13.69 -3.98 11.43
N TYR A 99 -13.34 -4.41 12.65
CA TYR A 99 -12.91 -5.78 12.99
C TYR A 99 -11.81 -6.30 12.08
N SER A 100 -10.80 -5.47 11.80
CA SER A 100 -9.78 -5.79 10.80
C SER A 100 -8.37 -5.76 11.38
N ILE A 101 -7.49 -6.62 10.86
CA ILE A 101 -6.06 -6.61 11.16
C ILE A 101 -5.33 -6.32 9.86
N VAL A 102 -4.57 -5.24 9.80
CA VAL A 102 -3.87 -4.81 8.59
C VAL A 102 -2.40 -4.58 8.91
N LYS A 103 -1.52 -5.24 8.16
CA LYS A 103 -0.07 -5.17 8.31
C LYS A 103 0.61 -5.12 6.95
N ASP A 104 1.76 -4.41 6.85
CA ASP A 104 2.61 -4.34 5.65
C ASP A 104 1.82 -4.08 4.35
N SER A 105 0.83 -3.17 4.40
CA SER A 105 -0.19 -3.03 3.35
C SER A 105 -0.48 -1.57 3.02
N ILE A 106 -1.02 -1.36 1.81
CA ILE A 106 -1.51 -0.07 1.35
C ILE A 106 -3.00 -0.22 1.04
N ILE A 107 -3.82 0.67 1.62
CA ILE A 107 -5.26 0.75 1.39
C ILE A 107 -5.56 2.07 0.69
N GLY A 108 -6.23 2.00 -0.46
CA GLY A 108 -6.66 3.18 -1.21
C GLY A 108 -7.79 3.94 -0.53
N SER A 109 -8.02 5.16 -1.01
CA SER A 109 -9.05 6.06 -0.49
C SER A 109 -10.48 5.52 -0.71
N PHE A 110 -11.43 5.97 0.11
CA PHE A 110 -12.85 5.66 0.03
C PHE A 110 -13.18 4.16 0.12
N SER A 111 -12.27 3.37 0.69
CA SER A 111 -12.45 1.92 0.82
C SER A 111 -13.15 1.54 2.11
N LYS A 112 -13.82 0.39 2.11
CA LYS A 112 -14.54 -0.16 3.26
C LYS A 112 -14.12 -1.60 3.50
N LEU A 113 -13.56 -1.87 4.67
CA LEU A 113 -13.06 -3.19 5.04
C LEU A 113 -13.72 -3.68 6.31
N TYR A 114 -14.25 -4.87 6.27
CA TYR A 114 -14.95 -5.52 7.39
C TYR A 114 -14.44 -6.94 7.60
N ASP A 115 -14.11 -7.28 8.84
CA ASP A 115 -13.77 -8.65 9.28
C ASP A 115 -12.64 -9.28 8.46
N VAL A 116 -11.57 -8.50 8.14
CA VAL A 116 -10.47 -8.96 7.29
C VAL A 116 -9.14 -8.98 8.03
N VAL A 117 -8.29 -9.95 7.66
CA VAL A 117 -6.88 -9.98 8.04
C VAL A 117 -6.06 -9.83 6.77
N LEU A 118 -5.34 -8.72 6.66
CA LEU A 118 -4.52 -8.38 5.50
C LEU A 118 -3.05 -8.28 5.89
N ASN A 119 -2.22 -8.99 5.15
CA ASN A 119 -0.77 -8.87 5.19
C ASN A 119 -0.23 -8.80 3.77
N ASP A 120 0.84 -8.01 3.54
CA ASP A 120 1.44 -7.81 2.22
C ASP A 120 0.41 -7.50 1.12
N SER A 121 -0.56 -6.63 1.41
CA SER A 121 -1.70 -6.39 0.53
C SER A 121 -1.71 -4.99 -0.06
N LEU A 122 -2.15 -4.90 -1.30
CA LEU A 122 -2.41 -3.64 -1.99
C LEU A 122 -3.89 -3.60 -2.40
N ILE A 123 -4.64 -2.70 -1.78
CA ILE A 123 -6.07 -2.49 -2.03
C ILE A 123 -6.24 -1.15 -2.75
N GLY A 124 -6.93 -1.16 -3.86
CA GLY A 124 -7.25 0.05 -4.63
C GLY A 124 -8.27 0.95 -3.93
N SER A 125 -8.48 2.13 -4.47
CA SER A 125 -9.53 3.04 -3.98
C SER A 125 -10.94 2.54 -4.34
N ASP A 126 -11.96 3.05 -3.63
CA ASP A 126 -13.37 2.71 -3.82
C ASP A 126 -13.68 1.21 -3.72
N THR A 127 -12.92 0.48 -2.91
CA THR A 127 -13.03 -0.98 -2.76
C THR A 127 -13.82 -1.33 -1.51
N GLU A 128 -14.74 -2.29 -1.60
CA GLU A 128 -15.42 -2.89 -0.45
C GLU A 128 -15.01 -4.36 -0.30
N ILE A 129 -14.50 -4.71 0.90
CA ILE A 129 -14.10 -6.09 1.23
C ILE A 129 -14.82 -6.50 2.52
N LYS A 130 -15.44 -7.67 2.49
CA LYS A 130 -16.04 -8.33 3.65
C LYS A 130 -15.42 -9.70 3.83
N GLY A 131 -14.89 -9.97 5.02
CA GLY A 131 -14.38 -11.28 5.39
C GLY A 131 -15.49 -12.33 5.48
N GLU A 132 -15.08 -13.59 5.53
CA GLU A 132 -16.01 -14.72 5.68
C GLU A 132 -16.25 -15.04 7.15
N THR A 133 -17.51 -15.20 7.53
CA THR A 133 -17.88 -15.79 8.81
C THR A 133 -17.98 -17.30 8.67
N ARG A 134 -17.22 -18.05 9.49
CA ARG A 134 -17.24 -19.52 9.49
C ARG A 134 -17.95 -20.02 10.75
N THR A 135 -18.83 -21.01 10.57
CA THR A 135 -19.44 -21.74 11.68
C THR A 135 -18.77 -23.11 11.78
N LEU A 136 -18.13 -23.37 12.91
CA LEU A 136 -17.39 -24.61 13.16
C LEU A 136 -18.05 -25.37 14.32
N ASN A 137 -18.16 -26.69 14.18
CA ASN A 137 -18.50 -27.62 15.26
C ASN A 137 -17.36 -28.64 15.34
N ILE A 138 -16.49 -28.49 16.33
CA ILE A 138 -15.22 -29.20 16.42
C ILE A 138 -15.17 -29.95 17.74
N GLY A 139 -14.84 -31.24 17.67
CA GLY A 139 -14.59 -32.08 18.86
C GLY A 139 -13.19 -31.88 19.46
N ASP A 140 -12.93 -32.59 20.55
CA ASP A 140 -11.64 -32.59 21.26
C ASP A 140 -10.49 -33.13 20.38
N ASN A 141 -9.26 -32.70 20.66
CA ASN A 141 -8.03 -33.13 19.99
C ASN A 141 -8.00 -32.96 18.48
N THR A 142 -8.65 -31.92 17.96
CA THR A 142 -8.70 -31.59 16.52
C THR A 142 -7.72 -30.45 16.21
N GLU A 143 -6.91 -30.63 15.18
CA GLU A 143 -6.08 -29.58 14.57
C GLU A 143 -6.71 -29.18 13.24
N ILE A 144 -6.89 -27.88 13.02
CA ILE A 144 -7.46 -27.32 11.78
C ILE A 144 -6.56 -26.17 11.32
N ASP A 145 -6.03 -26.33 10.10
CA ASP A 145 -5.36 -25.26 9.38
C ASP A 145 -6.41 -24.60 8.45
N LEU A 146 -6.60 -23.31 8.58
CA LEU A 146 -7.58 -22.55 7.80
C LEU A 146 -6.94 -21.71 6.68
N GLY A 147 -5.63 -21.93 6.40
CA GLY A 147 -4.85 -21.26 5.35
C GLY A 147 -3.91 -20.19 5.83
#